data_460c4177eab7b23764898cf317000f11
#
_entry.id   460c4177eab7b23764898cf317000f11
#
_cell.length_a   1.000
_cell.length_b   1.000
_cell.length_c   1.000
_cell.angle_alpha   90.00
_cell.angle_beta   90.00
_cell.angle_gamma   90.00
#
_symmetry.space_group_name_H-M   'P 1'
#
loop_
_entity.id
_entity.type
_entity.pdbx_description
1 polymer ?
#
loop_
_entity_poly.entity_id
_entity_poly.type
_entity_poly.pdbx_seq_one_letter_code
_entity_poly.pdbx_strand_id
1 'polypeptide(L)'
;AVATGRSYEDFMSAKIKNNIELDYYLLNYGAQILDKNMRPISITPLTKEDVAKIKSFFKEKNVTILYCNDQKNSLKESGTIFKIVVKFNNRKDLVDSYEQFIKLNSFNTYILKNHCSLEIIRKDVNKKESIKKFLPIIKMKQNDVFVIGDSINDLEMITQYHGFCVEKAEPNIKAVAVKIYPHVYNLIEELMEAK
;
A
#
# COMPACT_ATOMS: atom_id res chain seq x y z
N ALA A 1 13.92 -4.81 -0.99
CA ALA A 1 12.83 -3.98 -0.45
C ALA A 1 11.50 -4.74 -0.45
N VAL A 2 10.56 -4.31 0.40
CA VAL A 2 9.15 -4.71 0.36
C VAL A 2 8.27 -3.49 0.09
N ALA A 3 7.25 -3.64 -0.77
CA ALA A 3 6.22 -2.64 -1.01
C ALA A 3 4.84 -3.25 -0.64
N THR A 4 4.21 -2.71 0.41
CA THR A 4 2.99 -3.30 1.00
C THR A 4 1.95 -2.25 1.38
N GLY A 5 0.66 -2.64 1.31
CA GLY A 5 -0.44 -1.83 1.86
C GLY A 5 -0.54 -1.87 3.39
N ARG A 6 0.23 -2.72 4.06
CA ARG A 6 0.23 -2.80 5.53
C ARG A 6 0.66 -1.48 6.16
N SER A 7 0.02 -1.13 7.27
CA SER A 7 0.47 -0.06 8.14
C SER A 7 1.79 -0.42 8.84
N TYR A 8 2.40 0.54 9.51
CA TYR A 8 3.61 0.29 10.31
C TYR A 8 3.38 -0.82 11.33
N GLU A 9 2.33 -0.74 12.15
CA GLU A 9 2.02 -1.74 13.18
C GLU A 9 1.76 -3.13 12.59
N ASP A 10 0.93 -3.22 11.53
CA ASP A 10 0.61 -4.49 10.86
C ASP A 10 1.86 -5.11 10.22
N PHE A 11 2.75 -4.27 9.69
CA PHE A 11 4.00 -4.74 9.11
C PHE A 11 4.98 -5.20 10.18
N MET A 12 5.13 -4.45 11.28
CA MET A 12 6.03 -4.82 12.39
C MET A 12 5.63 -6.15 13.00
N SER A 13 4.33 -6.41 13.17
CA SER A 13 3.84 -7.72 13.61
C SER A 13 4.24 -8.85 12.66
N ALA A 14 4.12 -8.62 11.33
CA ALA A 14 4.56 -9.60 10.34
C ALA A 14 6.08 -9.75 10.26
N LYS A 15 6.83 -8.64 10.39
CA LYS A 15 8.30 -8.61 10.38
C LYS A 15 8.88 -9.46 11.50
N ILE A 16 8.37 -9.28 12.73
CA ILE A 16 8.82 -10.03 13.91
C ILE A 16 8.45 -11.50 13.75
N LYS A 17 7.20 -11.81 13.40
CA LYS A 17 6.71 -13.19 13.27
C LYS A 17 7.50 -14.01 12.24
N ASN A 18 7.93 -13.39 11.14
CA ASN A 18 8.56 -14.08 10.01
C ASN A 18 10.05 -13.74 9.86
N ASN A 19 10.65 -13.06 10.82
CA ASN A 19 12.05 -12.63 10.80
C ASN A 19 12.45 -11.94 9.48
N ILE A 20 11.65 -10.95 9.05
CA ILE A 20 11.86 -10.25 7.77
C ILE A 20 12.92 -9.16 7.96
N GLU A 21 14.08 -9.32 7.32
CA GLU A 21 15.14 -8.32 7.29
C GLU A 21 15.41 -7.88 5.84
N LEU A 22 15.25 -6.58 5.59
CA LEU A 22 15.42 -5.98 4.27
C LEU A 22 16.07 -4.59 4.43
N ASP A 23 16.67 -4.10 3.35
CA ASP A 23 17.29 -2.77 3.38
C ASP A 23 16.27 -1.62 3.41
N TYR A 24 15.08 -1.84 2.82
CA TYR A 24 14.05 -0.81 2.70
C TYR A 24 12.63 -1.37 2.78
N TYR A 25 11.73 -0.53 3.31
CA TYR A 25 10.33 -0.87 3.53
C TYR A 25 9.43 0.27 3.00
N LEU A 26 8.57 -0.03 2.03
CA LEU A 26 7.56 0.89 1.50
C LEU A 26 6.20 0.46 2.06
N LEU A 27 5.77 1.12 3.13
CA LEU A 27 4.56 0.81 3.90
C LEU A 27 3.39 1.73 3.51
N ASN A 28 2.16 1.35 3.88
CA ASN A 28 0.95 2.10 3.53
C ASN A 28 0.89 2.43 2.03
N TYR A 29 1.12 1.40 1.16
CA TYR A 29 1.20 1.56 -0.30
C TYR A 29 2.35 2.48 -0.77
N GLY A 30 3.35 2.72 0.10
CA GLY A 30 4.49 3.59 -0.15
C GLY A 30 4.34 5.02 0.38
N ALA A 31 3.29 5.29 1.17
CA ALA A 31 3.17 6.56 1.89
C ALA A 31 4.30 6.78 2.90
N GLN A 32 4.90 5.68 3.37
CA GLN A 32 6.10 5.68 4.22
C GLN A 32 7.18 4.85 3.55
N ILE A 33 8.34 5.45 3.27
CA ILE A 33 9.54 4.76 2.81
C ILE A 33 10.55 4.82 3.95
N LEU A 34 10.97 3.66 4.43
CA LEU A 34 11.83 3.51 5.59
C LEU A 34 13.11 2.75 5.22
N ASP A 35 14.22 3.03 5.92
CA ASP A 35 15.47 2.29 5.81
C ASP A 35 15.43 0.98 6.63
N LYS A 36 16.52 0.22 6.61
CA LYS A 36 16.69 -1.02 7.38
C LYS A 36 16.51 -0.86 8.89
N ASN A 37 16.74 0.34 9.42
CA ASN A 37 16.56 0.68 10.83
C ASN A 37 15.18 1.26 11.14
N MET A 38 14.23 1.16 10.18
CA MET A 38 12.89 1.71 10.28
C MET A 38 12.84 3.24 10.41
N ARG A 39 13.89 3.95 9.96
CA ARG A 39 13.92 5.41 9.94
C ARG A 39 13.30 5.94 8.65
N PRO A 40 12.50 7.02 8.70
CA PRO A 40 11.86 7.55 7.51
C PRO A 40 12.88 8.18 6.55
N ILE A 41 12.83 7.74 5.29
CA ILE A 41 13.55 8.30 4.15
C ILE A 41 12.65 9.29 3.40
N SER A 42 11.38 8.91 3.22
CA SER A 42 10.37 9.74 2.56
C SER A 42 9.00 9.44 3.13
N ILE A 43 8.19 10.47 3.31
CA ILE A 43 6.83 10.36 3.80
C ILE A 43 5.86 11.18 2.94
N THR A 44 4.68 10.63 2.70
CA THR A 44 3.59 11.26 1.93
C THR A 44 2.26 11.04 2.66
N PRO A 45 2.00 11.78 3.76
CA PRO A 45 0.80 11.59 4.58
C PRO A 45 -0.45 12.18 3.92
N LEU A 46 -1.62 11.79 4.42
CA LEU A 46 -2.87 12.51 4.19
C LEU A 46 -2.76 13.93 4.76
N THR A 47 -3.38 14.91 4.08
CA THR A 47 -3.46 16.27 4.60
C THR A 47 -4.43 16.33 5.78
N LYS A 48 -4.24 17.30 6.67
CA LYS A 48 -5.20 17.52 7.78
C LYS A 48 -6.61 17.81 7.26
N GLU A 49 -6.72 18.49 6.13
CA GLU A 49 -7.99 18.78 5.48
C GLU A 49 -8.67 17.49 4.98
N ASP A 50 -7.93 16.60 4.30
CA ASP A 50 -8.48 15.32 3.85
C ASP A 50 -8.92 14.46 5.04
N VAL A 51 -8.11 14.38 6.10
CA VAL A 51 -8.47 13.65 7.33
C VAL A 51 -9.76 14.19 7.93
N ALA A 52 -9.90 15.52 8.05
CA ALA A 52 -11.09 16.16 8.60
C ALA A 52 -12.34 15.90 7.73
N LYS A 53 -12.21 15.98 6.41
CA LYS A 53 -13.30 15.67 5.46
C LYS A 53 -13.73 14.21 5.55
N ILE A 54 -12.79 13.28 5.56
CA ILE A 54 -13.07 11.84 5.70
C ILE A 54 -13.82 11.58 7.00
N LYS A 55 -13.32 12.12 8.11
CA LYS A 55 -13.93 11.99 9.43
C LYS A 55 -15.36 12.54 9.46
N SER A 56 -15.58 13.73 8.89
CA SER A 56 -16.90 14.35 8.78
C SER A 56 -17.88 13.50 7.97
N PHE A 57 -17.45 12.95 6.83
CA PHE A 57 -18.29 12.11 5.98
C PHE A 57 -18.77 10.83 6.69
N PHE A 58 -17.91 10.21 7.48
CA PHE A 58 -18.22 8.95 8.16
C PHE A 58 -18.78 9.12 9.56
N LYS A 59 -18.91 10.36 10.09
CA LYS A 59 -19.30 10.65 11.47
C LYS A 59 -20.63 10.03 11.89
N GLU A 60 -21.63 10.11 11.00
CA GLU A 60 -23.00 9.63 11.29
C GLU A 60 -23.27 8.20 10.73
N LYS A 61 -22.22 7.53 10.21
CA LYS A 61 -22.32 6.17 9.69
C LYS A 61 -21.92 5.15 10.75
N ASN A 62 -22.58 3.98 10.71
CA ASN A 62 -22.26 2.88 11.62
C ASN A 62 -20.99 2.14 11.16
N VAL A 63 -19.82 2.77 11.37
CA VAL A 63 -18.51 2.28 10.94
C VAL A 63 -17.48 2.42 12.04
N THR A 64 -16.41 1.65 11.94
CA THR A 64 -15.21 1.83 12.76
C THR A 64 -14.12 2.49 11.92
N ILE A 65 -13.59 3.62 12.38
CA ILE A 65 -12.49 4.34 11.71
C ILE A 65 -11.19 4.07 12.45
N LEU A 66 -10.19 3.58 11.71
CA LEU A 66 -8.81 3.41 12.20
C LEU A 66 -7.90 4.39 11.47
N TYR A 67 -7.12 5.13 12.24
CA TYR A 67 -6.09 6.04 11.76
C TYR A 67 -4.72 5.34 11.85
N CYS A 68 -4.11 5.08 10.70
CA CYS A 68 -2.79 4.45 10.61
C CYS A 68 -1.73 5.56 10.58
N ASN A 69 -1.02 5.73 11.68
CA ASN A 69 0.06 6.71 11.80
C ASN A 69 1.45 6.04 11.67
N ASP A 70 2.49 6.77 12.04
CA ASP A 70 3.89 6.35 11.96
C ASP A 70 4.29 5.22 12.93
N GLN A 71 3.42 4.87 13.88
CA GLN A 71 3.70 3.87 14.91
C GLN A 71 2.62 2.81 15.04
N LYS A 72 1.34 3.20 14.93
CA LYS A 72 0.21 2.32 15.26
C LYS A 72 -1.06 2.63 14.48
N ASN A 73 -2.00 1.70 14.59
CA ASN A 73 -3.39 1.88 14.17
C ASN A 73 -4.22 2.29 15.41
N SER A 74 -4.95 3.37 15.32
CA SER A 74 -5.67 3.95 16.48
C SER A 74 -7.10 4.31 16.10
N LEU A 75 -8.03 4.15 17.04
CA LEU A 75 -9.41 4.69 16.95
C LEU A 75 -9.44 6.21 17.12
N LYS A 76 -8.38 6.78 17.69
CA LYS A 76 -8.24 8.23 17.87
C LYS A 76 -7.23 8.77 16.88
N GLU A 77 -7.60 9.88 16.24
CA GLU A 77 -6.69 10.64 15.38
C GLU A 77 -5.51 11.16 16.21
N SER A 78 -4.30 10.81 15.80
CA SER A 78 -3.07 11.28 16.45
C SER A 78 -1.87 11.14 15.51
N GLY A 79 -0.94 12.08 15.58
CA GLY A 79 0.29 12.05 14.79
C GLY A 79 0.06 12.29 13.30
N THR A 80 0.98 11.81 12.50
CA THR A 80 0.97 11.91 11.02
C THR A 80 0.20 10.73 10.43
N ILE A 81 -0.93 10.98 9.78
CA ILE A 81 -1.81 9.92 9.25
C ILE A 81 -1.43 9.60 7.81
N PHE A 82 -1.12 8.34 7.55
CA PHE A 82 -0.75 7.84 6.20
C PHE A 82 -1.91 7.13 5.51
N LYS A 83 -2.75 6.47 6.28
CA LYS A 83 -3.91 5.72 5.79
C LYS A 83 -5.05 5.82 6.81
N ILE A 84 -6.28 5.88 6.31
CA ILE A 84 -7.48 5.70 7.12
C ILE A 84 -8.17 4.43 6.65
N VAL A 85 -8.50 3.54 7.58
CA VAL A 85 -9.28 2.32 7.33
C VAL A 85 -10.65 2.49 7.92
N VAL A 86 -11.69 2.45 7.07
CA VAL A 86 -13.09 2.51 7.48
C VAL A 86 -13.66 1.11 7.36
N LYS A 87 -14.00 0.48 8.49
CA LYS A 87 -14.57 -0.86 8.57
C LYS A 87 -16.09 -0.78 8.67
N PHE A 88 -16.76 -1.55 7.83
CA PHE A 88 -18.22 -1.66 7.76
C PHE A 88 -18.68 -3.00 8.34
N ASN A 89 -19.90 -3.01 8.88
CA ASN A 89 -20.51 -4.22 9.41
C ASN A 89 -20.97 -5.19 8.30
N ASN A 90 -21.22 -4.67 7.10
CA ASN A 90 -21.61 -5.46 5.95
C ASN A 90 -21.16 -4.83 4.63
N ARG A 91 -21.20 -5.61 3.54
CA ARG A 91 -20.75 -5.18 2.22
C ARG A 91 -21.67 -4.17 1.54
N LYS A 92 -22.98 -4.18 1.84
CA LYS A 92 -23.93 -3.24 1.25
C LYS A 92 -23.62 -1.82 1.70
N ASP A 93 -23.47 -1.60 3.02
CA ASP A 93 -23.14 -0.29 3.59
C ASP A 93 -21.81 0.23 3.06
N LEU A 94 -20.85 -0.67 2.82
CA LEU A 94 -19.57 -0.32 2.19
C LEU A 94 -19.79 0.20 0.76
N VAL A 95 -20.54 -0.53 -0.08
CA VAL A 95 -20.77 -0.16 -1.48
C VAL A 95 -21.51 1.19 -1.55
N ASP A 96 -22.61 1.33 -0.81
CA ASP A 96 -23.41 2.56 -0.76
C ASP A 96 -22.58 3.76 -0.30
N SER A 97 -21.76 3.57 0.74
CA SER A 97 -20.87 4.61 1.25
C SER A 97 -19.75 4.97 0.28
N TYR A 98 -19.16 3.97 -0.39
CA TYR A 98 -18.13 4.19 -1.40
C TYR A 98 -18.68 5.03 -2.56
N GLU A 99 -19.84 4.68 -3.11
CA GLU A 99 -20.46 5.44 -4.21
C GLU A 99 -20.78 6.89 -3.82
N GLN A 100 -21.28 7.10 -2.59
CA GLN A 100 -21.53 8.45 -2.08
C GLN A 100 -20.21 9.23 -1.91
N PHE A 101 -19.18 8.58 -1.36
CA PHE A 101 -17.90 9.22 -1.11
C PHE A 101 -17.20 9.66 -2.40
N ILE A 102 -17.17 8.80 -3.44
CA ILE A 102 -16.55 9.17 -4.72
C ILE A 102 -17.32 10.26 -5.47
N LYS A 103 -18.66 10.33 -5.34
CA LYS A 103 -19.49 11.38 -5.96
C LYS A 103 -19.21 12.77 -5.39
N LEU A 104 -18.76 12.88 -4.15
CA LEU A 104 -18.39 14.15 -3.54
C LEU A 104 -17.14 14.79 -4.14
N ASN A 105 -16.32 14.02 -4.87
CA ASN A 105 -15.19 14.37 -5.76
C ASN A 105 -14.28 15.54 -5.32
N SER A 106 -14.22 15.80 -4.02
CA SER A 106 -13.47 16.93 -3.44
C SER A 106 -12.23 16.52 -2.66
N PHE A 107 -11.85 15.22 -2.75
CA PHE A 107 -10.77 14.66 -1.96
C PHE A 107 -9.51 14.42 -2.80
N ASN A 108 -8.36 14.80 -2.26
CA ASN A 108 -7.08 14.41 -2.83
C ASN A 108 -6.68 13.01 -2.35
N THR A 109 -7.61 12.04 -2.47
CA THR A 109 -7.45 10.69 -1.94
C THR A 109 -7.70 9.63 -3.00
N TYR A 110 -7.07 8.48 -2.80
CA TYR A 110 -7.31 7.24 -3.51
C TYR A 110 -7.94 6.22 -2.55
N ILE A 111 -8.94 5.48 -3.02
CA ILE A 111 -9.74 4.59 -2.18
C ILE A 111 -9.63 3.17 -2.70
N LEU A 112 -9.21 2.28 -1.85
CA LEU A 112 -9.12 0.85 -2.08
C LEU A 112 -10.24 0.14 -1.33
N LYS A 113 -10.96 -0.74 -2.04
CA LYS A 113 -11.98 -1.61 -1.43
C LYS A 113 -11.33 -2.93 -1.03
N ASN A 114 -11.49 -3.32 0.23
CA ASN A 114 -10.95 -4.57 0.74
C ASN A 114 -11.99 -5.25 1.65
N HIS A 115 -12.57 -6.39 1.21
CA HIS A 115 -13.62 -7.13 1.91
C HIS A 115 -14.77 -6.22 2.41
N CYS A 116 -14.79 -5.90 3.70
CA CYS A 116 -15.75 -5.01 4.35
C CYS A 116 -15.09 -3.71 4.84
N SER A 117 -14.02 -3.25 4.21
CA SER A 117 -13.35 -2.00 4.55
C SER A 117 -13.01 -1.15 3.33
N LEU A 118 -12.95 0.16 3.53
CA LEU A 118 -12.32 1.10 2.63
C LEU A 118 -10.98 1.51 3.22
N GLU A 119 -9.92 1.43 2.43
CA GLU A 119 -8.62 1.98 2.77
C GLU A 119 -8.42 3.27 1.98
N ILE A 120 -8.24 4.37 2.69
CA ILE A 120 -8.17 5.70 2.09
C ILE A 120 -6.76 6.23 2.31
N ILE A 121 -6.08 6.51 1.21
CA ILE A 121 -4.71 7.03 1.16
C ILE A 121 -4.68 8.30 0.31
N ARG A 122 -3.59 9.01 0.31
CA ARG A 122 -3.40 10.16 -0.56
C ARG A 122 -3.37 9.74 -2.03
N LYS A 123 -3.93 10.54 -2.93
CA LYS A 123 -4.14 10.21 -4.35
C LYS A 123 -2.85 9.91 -5.13
N ASP A 124 -1.74 10.57 -4.77
CA ASP A 124 -0.43 10.39 -5.40
C ASP A 124 0.43 9.29 -4.74
N VAL A 125 -0.20 8.46 -3.91
CA VAL A 125 0.42 7.31 -3.24
C VAL A 125 -0.10 6.01 -3.86
N ASN A 126 0.78 5.26 -4.49
CA ASN A 126 0.62 3.87 -4.88
C ASN A 126 2.02 3.23 -5.00
N LYS A 127 2.09 1.91 -5.13
CA LYS A 127 3.37 1.19 -5.17
C LYS A 127 4.26 1.64 -6.34
N LYS A 128 3.69 1.89 -7.52
CA LYS A 128 4.43 2.38 -8.70
C LYS A 128 5.07 3.75 -8.45
N GLU A 129 4.27 4.74 -8.04
CA GLU A 129 4.77 6.10 -7.78
C GLU A 129 5.78 6.13 -6.62
N SER A 130 5.59 5.27 -5.63
CA SER A 130 6.51 5.16 -4.50
C SER A 130 7.86 4.61 -4.91
N ILE A 131 7.90 3.57 -5.76
CA ILE A 131 9.15 3.05 -6.34
C ILE A 131 9.81 4.15 -7.17
N LYS A 132 9.05 4.84 -8.04
CA LYS A 132 9.57 5.95 -8.85
C LYS A 132 10.23 7.05 -8.01
N LYS A 133 9.62 7.42 -6.88
CA LYS A 133 10.18 8.40 -5.92
C LYS A 133 11.41 7.85 -5.17
N PHE A 134 11.44 6.54 -4.94
CA PHE A 134 12.47 5.88 -4.16
C PHE A 134 13.77 5.65 -4.95
N LEU A 135 13.69 5.27 -6.23
CA LEU A 135 14.86 4.92 -7.04
C LEU A 135 15.96 5.99 -7.08
N PRO A 136 15.65 7.30 -7.27
CA PRO A 136 16.68 8.33 -7.24
C PRO A 136 17.38 8.44 -5.88
N ILE A 137 16.68 8.18 -4.78
CA ILE A 137 17.23 8.24 -3.42
C ILE A 137 18.31 7.18 -3.23
N ILE A 138 18.09 5.98 -3.76
CA ILE A 138 19.06 4.87 -3.69
C ILE A 138 19.98 4.79 -4.91
N LYS A 139 19.92 5.79 -5.81
CA LYS A 139 20.73 5.90 -7.03
C LYS A 139 20.61 4.70 -7.99
N MET A 140 19.43 4.09 -8.05
CA MET A 140 19.11 3.01 -8.99
C MET A 140 18.35 3.54 -10.21
N LYS A 141 18.54 2.89 -11.36
CA LYS A 141 17.78 3.16 -12.57
C LYS A 141 16.55 2.25 -12.65
N GLN A 142 15.54 2.68 -13.41
CA GLN A 142 14.32 1.90 -13.60
C GLN A 142 14.58 0.50 -14.15
N ASN A 143 15.54 0.36 -15.06
CA ASN A 143 15.88 -0.91 -15.69
C ASN A 143 16.60 -1.91 -14.76
N ASP A 144 17.05 -1.44 -13.60
CA ASP A 144 17.71 -2.29 -12.60
C ASP A 144 16.72 -2.84 -11.57
N VAL A 145 15.41 -2.57 -11.77
CA VAL A 145 14.35 -2.92 -10.80
C VAL A 145 13.57 -4.12 -11.28
N PHE A 146 13.51 -5.12 -10.43
CA PHE A 146 12.64 -6.28 -10.57
C PHE A 146 11.54 -6.21 -9.53
N VAL A 147 10.29 -6.34 -9.96
CA VAL A 147 9.12 -6.31 -9.07
C VAL A 147 8.32 -7.60 -9.20
N ILE A 148 7.73 -8.05 -8.10
CA ILE A 148 6.84 -9.21 -8.08
C ILE A 148 5.65 -8.92 -7.16
N GLY A 149 4.46 -9.34 -7.58
CA GLY A 149 3.23 -9.12 -6.84
C GLY A 149 2.14 -10.14 -7.14
N ASP A 150 0.96 -9.96 -6.54
CA ASP A 150 -0.13 -10.92 -6.64
C ASP A 150 -1.54 -10.32 -6.77
N SER A 151 -1.71 -9.04 -6.45
CA SER A 151 -3.03 -8.42 -6.30
C SER A 151 -3.20 -7.17 -7.17
N ILE A 152 -4.44 -6.72 -7.31
CA ILE A 152 -4.79 -5.51 -8.08
C ILE A 152 -3.95 -4.28 -7.69
N ASN A 153 -3.52 -4.20 -6.44
CA ASN A 153 -2.68 -3.11 -5.94
C ASN A 153 -1.24 -3.15 -6.49
N ASP A 154 -0.85 -4.25 -7.14
CA ASP A 154 0.45 -4.44 -7.78
C ASP A 154 0.41 -4.18 -9.29
N LEU A 155 -0.78 -4.06 -9.88
CA LEU A 155 -0.97 -3.98 -11.32
C LEU A 155 -0.13 -2.88 -11.96
N GLU A 156 -0.24 -1.65 -11.46
CA GLU A 156 0.50 -0.51 -12.03
C GLU A 156 2.02 -0.67 -11.88
N MET A 157 2.47 -1.22 -10.75
CA MET A 157 3.88 -1.51 -10.49
C MET A 157 4.41 -2.57 -11.47
N ILE A 158 3.69 -3.69 -11.61
CA ILE A 158 4.09 -4.80 -12.50
C ILE A 158 4.12 -4.33 -13.95
N THR A 159 3.11 -3.57 -14.40
CA THR A 159 3.06 -3.03 -15.76
C THR A 159 4.21 -2.05 -16.03
N GLN A 160 4.51 -1.14 -15.08
CA GLN A 160 5.53 -0.10 -15.25
C GLN A 160 6.95 -0.66 -15.31
N TYR A 161 7.24 -1.67 -14.50
CA TYR A 161 8.59 -2.21 -14.32
C TYR A 161 8.79 -3.57 -15.01
N HIS A 162 7.91 -3.94 -15.95
CA HIS A 162 7.92 -5.25 -16.61
C HIS A 162 8.08 -6.39 -15.59
N GLY A 163 7.21 -6.38 -14.62
CA GLY A 163 7.35 -7.18 -13.40
C GLY A 163 6.79 -8.59 -13.54
N PHE A 164 6.90 -9.31 -12.46
CA PHE A 164 6.57 -10.73 -12.33
C PHE A 164 5.38 -10.91 -11.39
N CYS A 165 4.79 -12.10 -11.40
CA CYS A 165 3.78 -12.45 -10.40
C CYS A 165 3.99 -13.87 -9.88
N VAL A 166 3.32 -14.18 -8.76
CA VAL A 166 3.29 -15.52 -8.21
C VAL A 166 2.09 -16.32 -8.75
N GLU A 167 2.16 -17.66 -8.67
CA GLU A 167 1.08 -18.55 -9.14
C GLU A 167 -0.29 -18.25 -8.51
N LYS A 168 -0.31 -17.75 -7.28
CA LYS A 168 -1.55 -17.38 -6.56
C LYS A 168 -2.10 -16.01 -6.97
N ALA A 169 -1.42 -15.29 -7.87
CA ALA A 169 -1.84 -13.95 -8.30
C ALA A 169 -3.20 -13.98 -9.00
N GLU A 170 -3.89 -12.86 -8.93
CA GLU A 170 -5.16 -12.62 -9.62
C GLU A 170 -4.99 -12.74 -11.15
N PRO A 171 -6.03 -13.18 -11.89
CA PRO A 171 -5.93 -13.39 -13.34
C PRO A 171 -5.46 -12.17 -14.14
N ASN A 172 -5.91 -10.97 -13.76
CA ASN A 172 -5.53 -9.70 -14.38
C ASN A 172 -4.03 -9.36 -14.15
N ILE A 173 -3.45 -9.79 -13.03
CA ILE A 173 -2.03 -9.65 -12.74
C ILE A 173 -1.22 -10.61 -13.59
N LYS A 174 -1.65 -11.87 -13.69
CA LYS A 174 -1.00 -12.86 -14.55
C LYS A 174 -0.98 -12.45 -16.02
N ALA A 175 -2.03 -11.75 -16.49
CA ALA A 175 -2.15 -11.29 -17.86
C ALA A 175 -1.11 -10.23 -18.27
N VAL A 176 -0.55 -9.48 -17.33
CA VAL A 176 0.42 -8.40 -17.56
C VAL A 176 1.84 -8.73 -17.09
N ALA A 177 2.02 -9.78 -16.30
CA ALA A 177 3.32 -10.19 -15.80
C ALA A 177 4.18 -10.81 -16.91
N VAL A 178 5.47 -10.51 -16.89
CA VAL A 178 6.45 -11.06 -17.85
C VAL A 178 6.65 -12.57 -17.64
N LYS A 179 6.65 -13.02 -16.39
CA LYS A 179 6.78 -14.43 -16.01
C LYS A 179 6.08 -14.69 -14.68
N ILE A 180 5.58 -15.91 -14.53
CA ILE A 180 4.91 -16.39 -13.32
C ILE A 180 5.86 -17.30 -12.56
N TYR A 181 6.02 -17.08 -11.26
CA TYR A 181 6.84 -17.93 -10.39
C TYR A 181 5.97 -18.63 -9.35
N PRO A 182 6.34 -19.84 -8.89
CA PRO A 182 5.64 -20.51 -7.78
C PRO A 182 5.60 -19.62 -6.53
N HIS A 183 6.74 -19.02 -6.18
CA HIS A 183 6.94 -18.16 -5.02
C HIS A 183 7.95 -17.04 -5.31
N VAL A 184 7.97 -16.03 -4.44
CA VAL A 184 8.90 -14.89 -4.55
C VAL A 184 10.37 -15.33 -4.51
N TYR A 185 10.70 -16.34 -3.68
CA TYR A 185 12.07 -16.82 -3.55
C TYR A 185 12.63 -17.41 -4.86
N ASN A 186 11.80 -18.04 -5.71
CA ASN A 186 12.25 -18.58 -6.98
C ASN A 186 12.74 -17.48 -7.96
N LEU A 187 12.08 -16.31 -7.94
CA LEU A 187 12.62 -15.15 -8.68
C LEU A 187 13.96 -14.70 -8.10
N ILE A 188 14.08 -14.65 -6.78
CA ILE A 188 15.33 -14.21 -6.13
C ILE A 188 16.48 -15.18 -6.48
N GLU A 189 16.25 -16.49 -6.41
CA GLU A 189 17.25 -17.51 -6.80
C GLU A 189 17.71 -17.32 -8.25
N GLU A 190 16.78 -17.20 -9.20
CA GLU A 190 17.09 -16.98 -10.61
C GLU A 190 17.92 -15.71 -10.85
N LEU A 191 17.58 -14.60 -10.15
CA LEU A 191 18.34 -13.35 -10.25
C LEU A 191 19.73 -13.42 -9.61
N MET A 192 19.94 -14.28 -8.61
CA MET A 192 21.25 -14.51 -7.99
C MET A 192 22.15 -15.38 -8.85
N GLU A 193 21.58 -16.35 -9.57
CA GLU A 193 22.32 -17.22 -10.48
C GLU A 193 22.72 -16.51 -11.80
N ALA A 194 22.01 -15.47 -12.18
CA ALA A 194 22.27 -14.69 -13.40
C ALA A 194 23.40 -13.64 -13.25
N LYS A 195 24.00 -13.51 -12.06
CA LYS A 195 25.13 -12.61 -11.76
C LYS A 195 26.46 -13.34 -11.88
#